data_3e562da625154a17c4e26ddba278da1b
#
_entry.id   3e562da625154a17c4e26ddba278da1b
#
_cell.length_a   1.000
_cell.length_b   1.000
_cell.length_c   1.000
_cell.angle_alpha   90.00
_cell.angle_beta   90.00
_cell.angle_gamma   90.00
#
_symmetry.space_group_name_H-M   'P 1'
#
loop_
_entity.id
_entity.type
_entity.pdbx_description
1 polymer ?
#
loop_
_entity_poly.entity_id
_entity_poly.type
_entity_poly.pdbx_seq_one_letter_code
_entity_poly.pdbx_strand_id
1 'polypeptide(L)'
;MKQYHIYVFTQDSCAPCTRLKDYVSSLTDAEQSELDFVPLKTATGSRTALAEDLNVELTPTLVVVHETLHCDYDPDMGYEFCDNTEESVERFVGANSIIEHLPATIAAYTYAIPE
;
A
#
# COMPACT_ATOMS: atom_id res chain seq x y z
N MET A 1 -8.98 7.27 11.82
CA MET A 1 -7.72 7.53 11.14
C MET A 1 -7.01 6.24 10.83
N LYS A 2 -6.63 6.06 9.58
CA LYS A 2 -5.97 4.84 9.17
C LYS A 2 -4.52 4.84 9.61
N GLN A 3 -4.08 3.75 10.20
CA GLN A 3 -2.68 3.55 10.52
C GLN A 3 -1.97 2.71 9.47
N TYR A 4 -2.74 2.01 8.65
CA TYR A 4 -2.18 1.14 7.62
C TYR A 4 -2.72 1.54 6.26
N HIS A 5 -1.87 1.42 5.26
CA HIS A 5 -2.25 1.63 3.86
C HIS A 5 -1.88 0.39 3.09
N ILE A 6 -2.77 -0.04 2.20
CA ILE A 6 -2.52 -1.20 1.36
C ILE A 6 -2.37 -0.70 -0.07
N TYR A 7 -1.14 -0.64 -0.54
CA TYR A 7 -0.85 -0.19 -1.89
C TYR A 7 -0.72 -1.39 -2.81
N VAL A 8 -1.35 -1.32 -3.97
CA VAL A 8 -1.23 -2.35 -4.99
C VAL A 8 -0.62 -1.69 -6.22
N PHE A 9 0.61 -2.04 -6.52
CA PHE A 9 1.33 -1.47 -7.65
C PHE A 9 1.00 -2.24 -8.91
N THR A 10 0.58 -1.51 -9.95
CA THR A 10 0.23 -2.11 -11.23
C THR A 10 0.87 -1.28 -12.34
N GLN A 11 0.81 -1.81 -13.56
CA GLN A 11 1.24 -1.05 -14.73
C GLN A 11 0.46 -1.52 -15.94
N ASP A 12 0.54 -0.75 -17.01
CA ASP A 12 -0.14 -1.11 -18.25
C ASP A 12 0.47 -2.34 -18.87
N SER A 13 -0.31 -3.05 -19.67
CA SER A 13 0.16 -4.23 -20.40
C SER A 13 0.69 -5.32 -19.46
N CYS A 14 0.07 -5.43 -18.30
CA CYS A 14 0.47 -6.39 -17.29
C CYS A 14 -0.67 -7.40 -17.12
N ALA A 15 -0.55 -8.59 -17.71
CA ALA A 15 -1.60 -9.59 -17.63
C ALA A 15 -1.90 -10.03 -16.19
N PRO A 16 -0.90 -10.27 -15.34
CA PRO A 16 -1.20 -10.59 -13.94
C PRO A 16 -1.92 -9.46 -13.21
N CYS A 17 -1.63 -8.20 -13.57
CA CYS A 17 -2.32 -7.08 -12.96
C CYS A 17 -3.80 -7.09 -13.32
N THR A 18 -4.11 -7.41 -14.59
CA THR A 18 -5.51 -7.51 -15.03
C THR A 18 -6.23 -8.62 -14.27
N ARG A 19 -5.56 -9.77 -14.11
CA ARG A 19 -6.17 -10.88 -13.37
C ARG A 19 -6.45 -10.49 -11.92
N LEU A 20 -5.54 -9.77 -11.31
CA LEU A 20 -5.75 -9.29 -9.94
C LEU A 20 -6.92 -8.33 -9.87
N LYS A 21 -7.02 -7.40 -10.81
CA LYS A 21 -8.12 -6.44 -10.82
C LYS A 21 -9.46 -7.13 -11.01
N ASP A 22 -9.50 -8.17 -11.84
CA ASP A 22 -10.72 -8.94 -12.01
C ASP A 22 -11.14 -9.59 -10.69
N TYR A 23 -10.19 -10.14 -9.97
CA TYR A 23 -10.48 -10.73 -8.66
C TYR A 23 -10.99 -9.66 -7.69
N VAL A 24 -10.33 -8.52 -7.66
CA VAL A 24 -10.71 -7.45 -6.73
C VAL A 24 -12.12 -6.95 -7.03
N SER A 25 -12.52 -6.93 -8.30
CA SER A 25 -13.85 -6.48 -8.66
C SER A 25 -14.96 -7.39 -8.10
N SER A 26 -14.61 -8.59 -7.63
CA SER A 26 -15.57 -9.49 -7.00
C SER A 26 -15.70 -9.24 -5.49
N LEU A 27 -14.88 -8.39 -4.94
CA LEU A 27 -14.93 -8.06 -3.51
C LEU A 27 -16.02 -7.02 -3.25
N THR A 28 -16.37 -6.85 -1.98
CA THR A 28 -17.35 -5.82 -1.63
C THR A 28 -16.78 -4.44 -1.86
N ASP A 29 -17.66 -3.45 -1.97
CA ASP A 29 -17.22 -2.07 -2.14
C ASP A 29 -16.33 -1.62 -0.97
N ALA A 30 -16.69 -2.05 0.24
CA ALA A 30 -15.91 -1.70 1.41
C ALA A 30 -14.50 -2.28 1.34
N GLU A 31 -14.39 -3.54 0.90
CA GLU A 31 -13.10 -4.17 0.76
C GLU A 31 -12.26 -3.50 -0.33
N GLN A 32 -12.90 -3.17 -1.46
CA GLN A 32 -12.20 -2.51 -2.54
C GLN A 32 -11.69 -1.14 -2.14
N SER A 33 -12.44 -0.43 -1.31
CA SER A 33 -12.05 0.92 -0.90
C SER A 33 -10.83 0.92 0.01
N GLU A 34 -10.46 -0.22 0.57
CA GLU A 34 -9.27 -0.30 1.40
C GLU A 34 -7.99 -0.48 0.60
N LEU A 35 -8.12 -0.74 -0.69
CA LEU A 35 -6.96 -0.97 -1.55
C LEU A 35 -6.68 0.27 -2.38
N ASP A 36 -5.43 0.72 -2.37
CA ASP A 36 -5.01 1.85 -3.18
C ASP A 36 -4.19 1.33 -4.35
N PHE A 37 -4.80 1.36 -5.54
CA PHE A 37 -4.09 0.97 -6.76
C PHE A 37 -3.24 2.16 -7.20
N VAL A 38 -1.94 1.93 -7.33
CA VAL A 38 -1.00 2.98 -7.68
C VAL A 38 -0.13 2.50 -8.83
N PRO A 39 0.30 3.42 -9.70
CA PRO A 39 1.14 3.01 -10.83
C PRO A 39 2.57 2.75 -10.38
N LEU A 40 3.20 1.77 -11.01
CA LEU A 40 4.62 1.52 -10.80
C LEU A 40 5.47 2.58 -11.47
N LYS A 41 5.03 3.05 -12.65
CA LYS A 41 5.81 3.96 -13.46
C LYS A 41 5.04 5.21 -13.82
N THR A 42 5.78 6.29 -14.02
CA THR A 42 5.21 7.54 -14.51
C THR A 42 4.98 7.44 -16.02
N ALA A 43 4.38 8.50 -16.58
CA ALA A 43 4.13 8.55 -18.03
C ALA A 43 5.43 8.49 -18.82
N THR A 44 6.55 8.88 -18.24
CA THR A 44 7.85 8.84 -18.92
C THR A 44 8.58 7.52 -18.75
N GLY A 45 7.99 6.57 -18.04
CA GLY A 45 8.59 5.24 -17.89
C GLY A 45 9.50 5.08 -16.68
N SER A 46 9.66 6.12 -15.89
CA SER A 46 10.44 6.03 -14.66
C SER A 46 9.57 5.51 -13.52
N ARG A 47 10.18 4.85 -12.53
CA ARG A 47 9.40 4.41 -11.39
C ARG A 47 8.88 5.62 -10.63
N THR A 48 7.68 5.49 -10.07
CA THR A 48 7.11 6.57 -9.27
C THR A 48 7.90 6.68 -7.95
N ALA A 49 7.81 7.86 -7.33
CA ALA A 49 8.51 8.07 -6.06
C ALA A 49 8.08 7.06 -5.01
N LEU A 50 6.78 6.76 -4.95
CA LEU A 50 6.29 5.79 -3.98
C LEU A 50 6.88 4.40 -4.24
N ALA A 51 6.97 4.00 -5.51
CA ALA A 51 7.55 2.71 -5.85
C ALA A 51 9.02 2.64 -5.45
N GLU A 52 9.75 3.73 -5.64
CA GLU A 52 11.15 3.77 -5.24
C GLU A 52 11.30 3.74 -3.73
N ASP A 53 10.47 4.49 -3.02
CA ASP A 53 10.51 4.53 -1.57
C ASP A 53 10.23 3.16 -0.97
N LEU A 54 9.32 2.41 -1.55
CA LEU A 54 8.96 1.10 -1.06
C LEU A 54 9.74 -0.02 -1.76
N ASN A 55 10.64 0.36 -2.65
CA ASN A 55 11.52 -0.58 -3.35
C ASN A 55 10.74 -1.63 -4.14
N VAL A 56 9.72 -1.18 -4.87
CA VAL A 56 8.88 -2.05 -5.69
C VAL A 56 9.39 -2.04 -7.13
N GLU A 57 9.63 -3.21 -7.68
CA GLU A 57 10.17 -3.34 -9.04
C GLU A 57 9.29 -4.18 -9.96
N LEU A 58 8.40 -4.98 -9.40
CA LEU A 58 7.57 -5.91 -10.17
C LEU A 58 6.10 -5.60 -9.97
N THR A 59 5.28 -6.01 -10.91
CA THR A 59 3.83 -5.84 -10.80
C THR A 59 3.10 -7.14 -11.12
N PRO A 60 2.00 -7.41 -10.45
CA PRO A 60 1.48 -6.60 -9.36
C PRO A 60 2.25 -6.89 -8.06
N THR A 61 2.41 -5.88 -7.23
CA THR A 61 2.99 -6.05 -5.90
C THR A 61 2.07 -5.34 -4.90
N LEU A 62 1.75 -6.04 -3.84
CA LEU A 62 0.96 -5.46 -2.76
C LEU A 62 1.89 -5.18 -1.59
N VAL A 63 1.85 -3.97 -1.06
CA VAL A 63 2.67 -3.58 0.09
C VAL A 63 1.76 -2.99 1.15
N VAL A 64 1.81 -3.55 2.35
CA VAL A 64 1.12 -2.98 3.50
C VAL A 64 2.09 -2.07 4.22
N VAL A 65 1.69 -0.84 4.42
CA VAL A 65 2.54 0.19 5.00
C VAL A 65 1.89 0.65 6.30
N HIS A 66 2.69 0.72 7.35
CA HIS A 66 2.26 1.25 8.64
C HIS A 66 2.74 2.70 8.74
N GLU A 67 1.79 3.59 8.96
CA GLU A 67 2.10 5.01 9.08
C GLU A 67 2.11 5.37 10.55
N THR A 68 3.21 5.98 11.01
CA THR A 68 3.34 6.41 12.39
C THR A 68 3.68 7.88 12.43
N LEU A 69 3.13 8.55 13.43
CA LEU A 69 3.46 9.94 13.69
C LEU A 69 4.53 9.97 14.77
N HIS A 70 5.66 10.57 14.45
CA HIS A 70 6.77 10.69 15.37
C HIS A 70 6.98 12.16 15.68
N CYS A 71 6.92 12.50 16.96
CA CYS A 71 7.03 13.90 17.41
C CYS A 71 8.24 14.07 18.30
N ASP A 72 9.03 15.12 18.03
CA ASP A 72 10.19 15.45 18.82
C ASP A 72 10.10 16.89 19.28
N TYR A 73 10.61 17.17 20.47
CA TYR A 73 10.70 18.51 20.97
C TYR A 73 12.14 18.99 20.82
N ASP A 74 12.32 20.15 20.20
CA ASP A 74 13.62 20.76 20.05
C ASP A 74 13.79 21.86 21.08
N PRO A 75 14.55 21.64 22.14
CA PRO A 75 14.70 22.67 23.19
C PRO A 75 15.44 23.90 22.70
N ASP A 76 16.29 23.76 21.70
CA ASP A 76 17.02 24.91 21.17
C ASP A 76 16.09 25.84 20.42
N MET A 77 15.14 25.28 19.68
CA MET A 77 14.17 26.05 18.91
C MET A 77 12.94 26.40 19.73
N GLY A 78 12.69 25.66 20.80
CA GLY A 78 11.57 25.93 21.67
C GLY A 78 10.23 25.50 21.14
N TYR A 79 10.20 24.55 20.20
CA TYR A 79 8.94 24.05 19.67
C TYR A 79 9.01 22.57 19.36
N GLU A 80 7.85 21.97 19.24
CA GLU A 80 7.72 20.57 18.91
C GLU A 80 7.42 20.43 17.42
N PHE A 81 8.00 19.43 16.80
CA PHE A 81 7.68 19.14 15.42
C PHE A 81 7.40 17.65 15.26
N CYS A 82 6.57 17.33 14.29
CA CYS A 82 6.10 15.97 14.09
C CYS A 82 6.32 15.57 12.63
N ASP A 83 6.75 14.34 12.43
CA ASP A 83 6.94 13.76 11.11
C ASP A 83 6.16 12.48 11.01
N ASN A 84 5.59 12.24 9.83
CA ASN A 84 5.00 10.95 9.52
C ASN A 84 6.06 10.06 8.93
N THR A 85 6.16 8.83 9.43
CA THR A 85 7.04 7.83 8.85
C THR A 85 6.21 6.66 8.38
N GLU A 86 6.62 6.08 7.25
CA GLU A 86 5.95 4.93 6.67
C GLU A 86 6.91 3.77 6.64
N GLU A 87 6.44 2.62 7.08
CA GLU A 87 7.27 1.43 7.17
C GLU A 87 6.49 0.26 6.57
N SER A 88 7.09 -0.44 5.63
CA SER A 88 6.42 -1.59 5.04
C SER A 88 6.45 -2.75 6.02
N VAL A 89 5.28 -3.36 6.25
CA VAL A 89 5.16 -4.45 7.20
C VAL A 89 4.90 -5.79 6.53
N GLU A 90 4.29 -5.78 5.34
CA GLU A 90 4.09 -7.00 4.57
C GLU A 90 4.15 -6.70 3.09
N ARG A 91 4.53 -7.71 2.32
CA ARG A 91 4.66 -7.55 0.87
C ARG A 91 4.35 -8.88 0.20
N PHE A 92 3.54 -8.81 -0.84
CA PHE A 92 3.24 -9.98 -1.67
C PHE A 92 3.48 -9.62 -3.12
N VAL A 93 4.21 -10.45 -3.84
CA VAL A 93 4.57 -10.19 -5.22
C VAL A 93 3.89 -11.22 -6.13
N GLY A 94 3.22 -10.72 -7.17
CA GLY A 94 2.54 -11.58 -8.13
C GLY A 94 1.07 -11.76 -7.81
N ALA A 95 0.27 -11.92 -8.86
CA ALA A 95 -1.18 -11.99 -8.69
C ALA A 95 -1.61 -13.16 -7.82
N ASN A 96 -1.00 -14.34 -8.03
CA ASN A 96 -1.41 -15.51 -7.27
C ASN A 96 -1.18 -15.33 -5.77
N SER A 97 -0.01 -14.81 -5.41
CA SER A 97 0.31 -14.59 -4.00
C SER A 97 -0.62 -13.55 -3.39
N ILE A 98 -0.88 -12.48 -4.12
CA ILE A 98 -1.75 -11.42 -3.63
C ILE A 98 -3.18 -11.96 -3.44
N ILE A 99 -3.71 -12.66 -4.43
CA ILE A 99 -5.07 -13.18 -4.36
C ILE A 99 -5.21 -14.15 -3.19
N GLU A 100 -4.20 -14.99 -3.00
CA GLU A 100 -4.25 -15.97 -1.91
C GLU A 100 -4.30 -15.31 -0.54
N HIS A 101 -3.58 -14.20 -0.36
CA HIS A 101 -3.47 -13.57 0.95
C HIS A 101 -4.37 -12.36 1.15
N LEU A 102 -5.03 -11.90 0.09
CA LEU A 102 -5.76 -10.64 0.15
C LEU A 102 -6.87 -10.62 1.19
N PRO A 103 -7.75 -11.64 1.30
CA PRO A 103 -8.80 -11.58 2.31
C PRO A 103 -8.25 -11.47 3.72
N ALA A 104 -7.20 -12.23 4.04
CA ALA A 104 -6.60 -12.17 5.37
C ALA A 104 -5.91 -10.83 5.60
N THR A 105 -5.29 -10.27 4.56
CA THR A 105 -4.62 -8.98 4.66
C THR A 105 -5.63 -7.86 4.93
N ILE A 106 -6.73 -7.86 4.21
CA ILE A 106 -7.75 -6.85 4.45
C ILE A 106 -8.29 -6.99 5.86
N ALA A 107 -8.57 -8.20 6.31
CA ALA A 107 -9.09 -8.42 7.65
C ALA A 107 -8.09 -7.96 8.72
N ALA A 108 -6.81 -8.22 8.50
CA ALA A 108 -5.80 -7.90 9.49
C ALA A 108 -5.53 -6.41 9.62
N TYR A 109 -5.59 -5.66 8.51
CA TYR A 109 -5.11 -4.30 8.51
C TYR A 109 -6.17 -3.23 8.30
N THR A 110 -7.41 -3.61 7.99
CA THR A 110 -8.44 -2.61 7.72
C THR A 110 -9.61 -2.67 8.68
N TYR A 111 -9.96 -3.87 9.17
CA TYR A 111 -11.00 -3.95 10.17
C TYR A 111 -10.42 -3.99 11.53
N ALA A 112 -9.27 -3.52 11.64
CA ALA A 112 -8.56 -3.64 12.85
C ALA A 112 -9.28 -3.03 14.00
N ILE A 113 -10.19 -2.13 13.76
CA ILE A 113 -10.79 -1.51 14.86
C ILE A 113 -12.23 -1.68 14.76
N PRO A 114 -12.71 -2.76 15.14
CA PRO A 114 -14.12 -2.86 15.24
C PRO A 114 -14.44 -2.10 16.41
N GLU A 115 -14.38 -1.48 16.84
CA GLU A 115 -14.81 -0.84 17.90
C GLU A 115 -15.57 -1.24 18.57
#